data_ce65d70cebce1dad7c1077d03cabf143
#
_entry.id   ce65d70cebce1dad7c1077d03cabf143
#
_cell.length_a   1.000
_cell.length_b   1.000
_cell.length_c   1.000
_cell.angle_alpha   90.00
_cell.angle_beta   90.00
_cell.angle_gamma   90.00
#
_symmetry.space_group_name_H-M   'P 1'
#
loop_
_entity.id
_entity.type
_entity.pdbx_description
1 polymer ?
#
loop_
_entity_poly.entity_id
_entity_poly.type
_entity_poly.pdbx_seq_one_letter_code
_entity_poly.pdbx_strand_id
1 'polypeptide(L)'
;MAYLRNEKENLEVSYPLKKIWAAIPETTKILEWTIEEQDETSHKAKIKTKGGFLAYNSILYLEASSVNENTTRMSIYAETPVTTITSIVDFGRTRDRVGQFIETLGKLMEKKDKQKKAQAD
;
A
#
# COMPACT_ATOMS: atom_id res chain seq x y z
N MET A 1 -2.03 -28.22 3.84
CA MET A 1 -0.70 -27.62 3.73
C MET A 1 -0.82 -26.13 3.39
N ALA A 2 -0.10 -25.29 4.11
CA ALA A 2 -0.12 -23.85 3.87
C ALA A 2 0.89 -23.48 2.77
N TYR A 3 0.57 -22.47 1.97
CA TYR A 3 1.46 -21.92 0.99
C TYR A 3 1.24 -20.40 0.89
N LEU A 4 2.15 -19.70 0.23
CA LEU A 4 2.05 -18.26 0.05
C LEU A 4 1.39 -17.91 -1.26
N ARG A 5 0.45 -16.98 -1.18
CA ARG A 5 -0.11 -16.34 -2.36
C ARG A 5 0.46 -14.93 -2.43
N ASN A 6 0.98 -14.55 -3.57
CA ASN A 6 1.59 -13.24 -3.71
C ASN A 6 1.06 -12.49 -4.92
N GLU A 7 1.20 -11.17 -4.84
CA GLU A 7 0.79 -10.26 -5.89
C GLU A 7 1.74 -9.07 -5.88
N LYS A 8 2.16 -8.61 -7.04
CA LYS A 8 3.09 -7.48 -7.15
C LYS A 8 2.55 -6.45 -8.14
N GLU A 9 2.62 -5.19 -7.75
CA GLU A 9 2.24 -4.06 -8.59
C GLU A 9 3.37 -3.04 -8.64
N ASN A 10 3.69 -2.56 -9.83
CA ASN A 10 4.66 -1.48 -10.03
C ASN A 10 3.93 -0.34 -10.70
N LEU A 11 4.08 0.88 -10.17
CA LEU A 11 3.39 2.04 -10.71
C LEU A 11 4.23 3.29 -10.53
N GLU A 12 3.92 4.30 -11.31
CA GLU A 12 4.49 5.63 -11.15
C GLU A 12 3.38 6.59 -10.82
N VAL A 13 3.62 7.46 -9.85
CA VAL A 13 2.63 8.45 -9.42
C VAL A 13 3.22 9.85 -9.59
N SER A 14 2.38 10.79 -10.00
CA SER A 14 2.79 12.15 -10.32
C SER A 14 2.84 13.04 -9.07
N TYR A 15 3.55 12.58 -8.07
CA TYR A 15 3.79 13.31 -6.81
C TYR A 15 5.23 13.10 -6.36
N PRO A 16 5.84 14.10 -5.69
CA PRO A 16 7.19 13.95 -5.15
C PRO A 16 7.30 12.82 -4.12
N LEU A 17 8.44 12.18 -4.07
CA LEU A 17 8.71 11.09 -3.12
C LEU A 17 8.40 11.49 -1.68
N LYS A 18 8.78 12.68 -1.29
CA LYS A 18 8.57 13.19 0.07
C LYS A 18 7.08 13.19 0.44
N LYS A 19 6.22 13.62 -0.50
CA LYS A 19 4.78 13.67 -0.26
C LYS A 19 4.18 12.27 -0.19
N ILE A 20 4.61 11.38 -1.09
CA ILE A 20 4.14 9.98 -1.10
C ILE A 20 4.56 9.30 0.20
N TRP A 21 5.82 9.45 0.60
CA TRP A 21 6.32 8.80 1.81
C TRP A 21 5.57 9.29 3.06
N ALA A 22 5.29 10.58 3.15
CA ALA A 22 4.54 11.15 4.26
C ALA A 22 3.08 10.68 4.30
N ALA A 23 2.52 10.34 3.14
CA ALA A 23 1.12 9.88 3.05
C ALA A 23 0.94 8.41 3.40
N ILE A 24 2.00 7.60 3.42
CA ILE A 24 1.90 6.17 3.69
C ILE A 24 1.34 5.88 5.09
N PRO A 25 1.83 6.49 6.18
CA PRO A 25 1.23 6.24 7.50
C PRO A 25 -0.24 6.64 7.58
N GLU A 26 -0.63 7.72 6.91
CA GLU A 26 -2.03 8.15 6.90
C GLU A 26 -2.90 7.16 6.14
N THR A 27 -2.38 6.61 5.03
CA THR A 27 -3.10 5.62 4.23
C THR A 27 -3.34 4.35 5.04
N THR A 28 -2.32 3.86 5.73
CA THR A 28 -2.46 2.67 6.57
C THR A 28 -3.45 2.91 7.71
N LYS A 29 -3.44 4.10 8.27
CA LYS A 29 -4.38 4.46 9.34
C LYS A 29 -5.83 4.46 8.84
N ILE A 30 -6.07 5.00 7.66
CA ILE A 30 -7.41 5.00 7.05
C ILE A 30 -7.90 3.56 6.84
N LEU A 31 -7.01 2.68 6.41
CA LEU A 31 -7.33 1.27 6.16
C LEU A 31 -7.36 0.43 7.43
N GLU A 32 -6.94 0.99 8.56
CA GLU A 32 -6.80 0.29 9.84
C GLU A 32 -5.76 -0.84 9.78
N TRP A 33 -4.74 -0.64 8.94
CA TRP A 33 -3.61 -1.56 8.83
C TRP A 33 -2.45 -1.06 9.70
N THR A 34 -1.45 -1.92 9.93
CA THR A 34 -0.35 -1.61 10.83
C THR A 34 0.98 -1.60 10.08
N ILE A 35 1.78 -0.55 10.26
CA ILE A 35 3.16 -0.53 9.77
C ILE A 35 4.01 -1.28 10.78
N GLU A 36 4.59 -2.41 10.36
CA GLU A 36 5.45 -3.22 11.22
C GLU A 36 6.90 -2.77 11.17
N GLU A 37 7.36 -2.35 10.00
CA GLU A 37 8.72 -1.87 9.80
C GLU A 37 8.71 -0.73 8.80
N GLN A 38 9.58 0.25 9.02
CA GLN A 38 9.70 1.39 8.13
C GLN A 38 11.16 1.84 8.10
N ASP A 39 11.74 1.91 6.90
CA ASP A 39 13.10 2.39 6.70
C ASP A 39 13.05 3.68 5.88
N GLU A 40 13.33 4.79 6.54
CA GLU A 40 13.26 6.11 5.90
C GLU A 40 14.41 6.37 4.95
N THR A 41 15.54 5.69 5.13
CA THR A 41 16.70 5.85 4.25
C THR A 41 16.46 5.23 2.88
N SER A 42 15.93 4.00 2.87
CA SER A 42 15.66 3.28 1.62
C SER A 42 14.23 3.44 1.12
N HIS A 43 13.37 4.09 1.89
CA HIS A 43 11.94 4.27 1.61
C HIS A 43 11.24 2.93 1.39
N LYS A 44 11.41 2.04 2.36
CA LYS A 44 10.76 0.73 2.38
C LYS A 44 9.88 0.62 3.61
N ALA A 45 8.75 -0.03 3.46
CA ALA A 45 7.82 -0.26 4.57
C ALA A 45 7.25 -1.66 4.49
N LYS A 46 7.04 -2.25 5.66
CA LYS A 46 6.37 -3.53 5.80
C LYS A 46 5.06 -3.28 6.54
N ILE A 47 3.95 -3.58 5.89
CA ILE A 47 2.61 -3.26 6.38
C ILE A 47 1.82 -4.54 6.54
N LYS A 48 1.23 -4.71 7.72
CA LYS A 48 0.35 -5.84 8.01
C LYS A 48 -1.09 -5.39 7.80
N THR A 49 -1.82 -6.09 6.94
CA THR A 49 -3.23 -5.78 6.70
C THR A 49 -4.09 -6.41 7.80
N LYS A 50 -5.31 -5.93 7.91
CA LYS A 50 -6.29 -6.50 8.83
C LYS A 50 -6.98 -7.66 8.15
N GLY A 51 -6.86 -8.86 8.71
CA GLY A 51 -7.56 -10.04 8.24
C GLY A 51 -9.02 -10.00 8.69
N GLY A 52 -9.88 -10.72 7.99
CA GLY A 52 -11.27 -10.89 8.37
C GLY A 52 -11.58 -12.35 8.65
N PHE A 53 -12.86 -12.63 8.86
CA PHE A 53 -13.32 -14.00 9.01
C PHE A 53 -13.01 -14.77 7.72
N LEU A 54 -12.40 -15.94 7.84
CA LEU A 54 -11.97 -16.81 6.74
C LEU A 54 -10.86 -16.22 5.86
N ALA A 55 -10.19 -15.14 6.32
CA ALA A 55 -9.08 -14.56 5.58
C ALA A 55 -7.89 -14.35 6.51
N TYR A 56 -6.69 -14.62 6.01
CA TYR A 56 -5.47 -14.34 6.73
C TYR A 56 -5.05 -12.89 6.54
N ASN A 57 -4.28 -12.36 7.49
CA ASN A 57 -3.62 -11.08 7.30
C ASN A 57 -2.61 -11.21 6.17
N SER A 58 -2.53 -10.19 5.33
CA SER A 58 -1.48 -10.11 4.31
C SER A 58 -0.37 -9.20 4.81
N ILE A 59 0.82 -9.41 4.26
CA ILE A 59 1.94 -8.51 4.48
C ILE A 59 2.22 -7.80 3.17
N LEU A 60 2.21 -6.47 3.21
CA LEU A 60 2.58 -5.64 2.06
C LEU A 60 4.00 -5.14 2.26
N TYR A 61 4.84 -5.38 1.26
CA TYR A 61 6.19 -4.82 1.19
C TYR A 61 6.17 -3.69 0.18
N LEU A 62 6.39 -2.49 0.66
CA LEU A 62 6.32 -1.30 -0.17
C LEU A 62 7.70 -0.69 -0.31
N GLU A 63 8.06 -0.31 -1.53
CA GLU A 63 9.29 0.39 -1.82
C GLU A 63 8.97 1.57 -2.72
N ALA A 64 9.50 2.74 -2.38
CA ALA A 64 9.27 3.95 -3.16
C ALA A 64 10.61 4.57 -3.55
N SER A 65 10.70 5.08 -4.77
CA SER A 65 11.90 5.75 -5.25
C SER A 65 11.53 6.94 -6.12
N SER A 66 12.38 7.95 -6.12
CA SER A 66 12.18 9.14 -6.92
C SER A 66 12.59 8.88 -8.37
N VAL A 67 11.69 9.19 -9.32
CA VAL A 67 12.00 9.18 -10.75
C VAL A 67 12.52 10.57 -11.14
N ASN A 68 11.84 11.61 -10.64
CA ASN A 68 12.25 13.00 -10.78
C ASN A 68 11.58 13.80 -9.66
N GLU A 69 11.70 15.12 -9.68
CA GLU A 69 11.19 16.00 -8.63
C GLU A 69 9.69 15.85 -8.37
N ASN A 70 8.92 15.42 -9.36
CA ASN A 70 7.46 15.37 -9.28
C ASN A 70 6.88 13.97 -9.53
N THR A 71 7.72 12.95 -9.60
CA THR A 71 7.26 11.59 -9.91
C THR A 71 7.96 10.58 -9.02
N THR A 72 7.17 9.67 -8.46
CA THR A 72 7.64 8.59 -7.60
C THR A 72 7.27 7.26 -8.20
N ARG A 73 8.21 6.34 -8.21
CA ARG A 73 7.96 4.95 -8.58
C ARG A 73 7.71 4.14 -7.31
N MET A 74 6.64 3.37 -7.31
CA MET A 74 6.28 2.52 -6.19
C MET A 74 6.23 1.08 -6.63
N SER A 75 6.75 0.20 -5.78
CA SER A 75 6.62 -1.24 -5.94
C SER A 75 5.94 -1.76 -4.69
N ILE A 76 4.82 -2.45 -4.86
CA ILE A 76 4.04 -3.00 -3.75
C ILE A 76 3.92 -4.50 -3.98
N TYR A 77 4.41 -5.28 -3.02
CA TYR A 77 4.38 -6.73 -3.07
C TYR A 77 3.59 -7.22 -1.87
N ALA A 78 2.57 -8.03 -2.12
CA ALA A 78 1.72 -8.56 -1.07
C ALA A 78 1.86 -10.07 -0.97
N GLU A 79 1.99 -10.58 0.26
CA GLU A 79 2.02 -12.01 0.56
C GLU A 79 0.90 -12.35 1.53
N THR A 80 0.20 -13.44 1.25
CA THR A 80 -0.83 -13.96 2.14
C THR A 80 -0.57 -15.45 2.34
N PRO A 81 -0.32 -15.91 3.59
CA PRO A 81 -0.25 -17.34 3.85
C PRO A 81 -1.67 -17.93 3.73
N VAL A 82 -1.82 -18.98 2.94
CA VAL A 82 -3.12 -19.59 2.72
C VAL A 82 -3.05 -21.11 2.84
N THR A 83 -4.16 -21.72 3.24
CA THR A 83 -4.33 -23.17 3.18
C THR A 83 -5.08 -23.53 1.90
N THR A 84 -5.16 -24.81 1.62
CA THR A 84 -5.90 -25.28 0.44
C THR A 84 -7.37 -24.79 0.46
N ILE A 85 -7.97 -24.76 1.63
CA ILE A 85 -9.36 -24.30 1.77
C ILE A 85 -9.46 -22.80 1.60
N THR A 86 -8.62 -22.07 2.32
CA THR A 86 -8.67 -20.59 2.31
C THR A 86 -8.17 -20.00 1.00
N SER A 87 -7.38 -20.74 0.22
CA SER A 87 -6.89 -20.24 -1.06
C SER A 87 -8.03 -19.97 -2.05
N ILE A 88 -9.12 -20.72 -1.96
CA ILE A 88 -10.29 -20.51 -2.82
C ILE A 88 -11.02 -19.24 -2.39
N VAL A 89 -11.23 -19.10 -1.08
CA VAL A 89 -11.93 -17.95 -0.51
C VAL A 89 -11.11 -16.66 -0.68
N ASP A 90 -9.80 -16.79 -0.53
CA ASP A 90 -8.88 -15.63 -0.55
C ASP A 90 -8.41 -15.25 -1.94
N PHE A 91 -8.87 -15.99 -2.96
CA PHE A 91 -8.51 -15.70 -4.35
C PHE A 91 -8.95 -14.28 -4.71
N GLY A 92 -7.99 -13.46 -5.11
CA GLY A 92 -8.26 -12.07 -5.43
C GLY A 92 -8.16 -11.09 -4.26
N ARG A 93 -8.24 -11.57 -3.00
CA ARG A 93 -8.15 -10.68 -1.83
C ARG A 93 -6.76 -10.08 -1.67
N THR A 94 -5.71 -10.84 -1.93
CA THR A 94 -4.35 -10.33 -1.90
C THR A 94 -4.18 -9.21 -2.92
N ARG A 95 -4.73 -9.41 -4.11
CA ARG A 95 -4.76 -8.41 -5.16
C ARG A 95 -5.59 -7.20 -4.75
N ASP A 96 -6.75 -7.44 -4.14
CA ASP A 96 -7.63 -6.37 -3.67
C ASP A 96 -6.95 -5.49 -2.63
N ARG A 97 -6.14 -6.07 -1.76
CA ARG A 97 -5.43 -5.31 -0.73
C ARG A 97 -4.41 -4.35 -1.33
N VAL A 98 -3.68 -4.79 -2.35
CA VAL A 98 -2.78 -3.92 -3.11
C VAL A 98 -3.60 -2.81 -3.76
N GLY A 99 -4.70 -3.17 -4.41
CA GLY A 99 -5.60 -2.20 -5.05
C GLY A 99 -6.19 -1.21 -4.06
N GLN A 100 -6.62 -1.69 -2.89
CA GLN A 100 -7.16 -0.84 -1.83
C GLN A 100 -6.12 0.18 -1.35
N PHE A 101 -4.89 -0.26 -1.19
CA PHE A 101 -3.81 0.63 -0.77
C PHE A 101 -3.60 1.74 -1.81
N ILE A 102 -3.47 1.36 -3.07
CA ILE A 102 -3.23 2.30 -4.18
C ILE A 102 -4.39 3.29 -4.29
N GLU A 103 -5.62 2.79 -4.24
CA GLU A 103 -6.82 3.63 -4.34
C GLU A 103 -6.92 4.61 -3.18
N THR A 104 -6.70 4.13 -1.96
CA THR A 104 -6.77 4.97 -0.76
C THR A 104 -5.68 6.04 -0.78
N LEU A 105 -4.47 5.66 -1.15
CA LEU A 105 -3.36 6.61 -1.30
C LEU A 105 -3.68 7.66 -2.35
N GLY A 106 -4.22 7.24 -3.49
CA GLY A 106 -4.58 8.15 -4.57
C GLY A 106 -5.64 9.16 -4.15
N LYS A 107 -6.67 8.71 -3.46
CA LYS A 107 -7.73 9.59 -2.96
C LYS A 107 -7.20 10.58 -1.91
N LEU A 108 -6.31 10.11 -1.04
CA LEU A 108 -5.70 10.97 -0.03
C LEU A 108 -4.84 12.05 -0.68
N MET A 109 -4.05 11.69 -1.69
CA MET A 109 -3.22 12.65 -2.40
C MET A 109 -4.05 13.69 -3.15
N GLU A 110 -5.14 13.28 -3.78
CA GLU A 110 -6.07 14.21 -4.43
C GLU A 110 -6.67 15.18 -3.44
N LYS A 111 -7.08 14.69 -2.29
CA LYS A 111 -7.67 15.53 -1.25
C LYS A 111 -6.69 16.57 -0.74
N LYS A 112 -5.44 16.17 -0.50
CA LYS A 112 -4.39 17.08 -0.05
C LYS A 112 -4.09 18.15 -1.10
N ASP A 113 -4.06 17.74 -2.37
CA ASP A 113 -3.81 18.65 -3.48
C ASP A 113 -4.92 19.71 -3.60
N LYS A 114 -6.18 19.31 -3.46
CA LYS A 114 -7.32 20.22 -3.48
C LYS A 114 -7.28 21.18 -2.31
N GLN A 115 -6.95 20.70 -1.11
CA GLN A 115 -6.83 21.55 0.08
C GLN A 115 -5.73 22.58 -0.08
N LYS A 116 -4.60 22.18 -0.66
CA LYS A 116 -3.48 23.08 -0.92
C LYS A 116 -3.87 24.19 -1.91
N LYS A 117 -4.59 23.84 -2.97
CA LYS A 117 -5.09 24.82 -3.94
C LYS A 117 -6.07 25.79 -3.32
N ALA A 118 -6.97 25.29 -2.47
CA ALA A 118 -7.93 26.15 -1.77
C ALA A 118 -7.23 27.11 -0.82
N GLN A 119 -6.15 26.68 -0.16
CA GLN A 119 -5.39 27.53 0.74
C GLN A 119 -4.53 28.55 0.00
N ALA A 120 -4.14 28.27 -1.21
CA ALA A 120 -3.32 29.17 -2.02
C ALA A 120 -4.09 30.40 -2.51
N ASP A 121 -5.40 30.31 -2.54
CA ASP A 121 -6.28 31.39 -2.95
C ASP A 121 -6.61 32.30 -1.76
#